data_e820a95ebf8c8acc7a3ad88ed2e0f573
#
_entry.id   e820a95ebf8c8acc7a3ad88ed2e0f573
#
_cell.length_a   1.000
_cell.length_b   1.000
_cell.length_c   1.000
_cell.angle_alpha   90.00
_cell.angle_beta   90.00
_cell.angle_gamma   90.00
#
_symmetry.space_group_name_H-M   'P 1'
#
loop_
_entity.id
_entity.type
_entity.pdbx_description
1 polymer ?
#
loop_
_entity_poly.entity_id
_entity_poly.type
_entity_poly.pdbx_seq_one_letter_code
_entity_poly.pdbx_strand_id
1 'polypeptide(L)'
;MLSPRPSHAITALLAAAAFALTACGGGDDEASSSLDEALGYLSEDAGFALVASTDPGDYDDFRELAGRFPFAGRAEEALKQSLEQGDVDFDEEIRPLLGNELVIGVDDNASFVDSSQDTPFVLALETEDAGRLEDLVRENGTDRGETEGHDVYQGEDDDTWAGIDDGVFVLSDNQESLENALRQRGEDDRLTEDDIEPAFEDLPEDAPIRAYANVKALLAADPDAKEALKVKWVDHIETLGLSAEAGEDEIAIDWSLRTDSDGLGDEDLPIASGSDAPQLLEREEGSAEVVLGLRDPAQVVDFGLATAKALDPQGFAQFETGKRAIGRRLGINIDDDVLAQLTGDVSAAVSIDGQFGLRAELDDPRAFERTLAKVMDGLPEFSDELTVTRPRGDDRFYGVATADGESYAVGIAADALVVANDARLASEVATRGLVDAEGQEGAFVAAANAEQLANAALAQFASGLQGLGGSLITGPLGELRASASASTDGLTGRLELQID
;
A
#
# COMPACT_ATOMS: atom_id res chain seq x y z
N MET A 1 13.91 29.04 12.40
CA MET A 1 14.43 28.15 13.45
C MET A 1 13.47 28.29 14.62
N LEU A 2 12.41 27.48 14.61
CA LEU A 2 11.49 27.29 15.71
C LEU A 2 11.79 25.90 16.25
N SER A 3 12.40 25.78 17.41
CA SER A 3 12.52 24.52 18.13
C SER A 3 11.14 24.18 18.68
N PRO A 4 10.50 23.10 18.29
CA PRO A 4 9.37 22.60 19.03
C PRO A 4 9.90 22.10 20.39
N ARG A 5 9.37 22.63 21.48
CA ARG A 5 9.49 22.02 22.80
C ARG A 5 8.28 21.12 22.95
N PRO A 6 8.42 19.80 22.88
CA PRO A 6 7.30 18.90 23.10
C PRO A 6 6.88 18.97 24.58
N SER A 7 5.58 18.96 24.82
CA SER A 7 5.02 18.70 26.16
C SER A 7 5.31 17.25 26.52
N HIS A 8 6.10 17.08 27.60
CA HIS A 8 6.84 15.84 27.79
C HIS A 8 5.97 14.60 28.11
N ALA A 9 4.80 14.77 28.70
CA ALA A 9 4.01 13.60 29.14
C ALA A 9 2.98 13.11 28.11
N ILE A 10 2.33 13.99 27.36
CA ILE A 10 1.39 13.61 26.30
C ILE A 10 2.18 13.13 25.09
N THR A 11 3.32 13.76 24.79
CA THR A 11 4.29 13.22 23.81
C THR A 11 4.90 11.90 24.30
N ALA A 12 4.98 11.66 25.62
CA ALA A 12 5.42 10.40 26.20
C ALA A 12 4.37 9.28 25.98
N LEU A 13 3.08 9.57 26.05
CA LEU A 13 2.01 8.60 25.73
C LEU A 13 1.94 8.31 24.21
N LEU A 14 2.09 9.31 23.37
CA LEU A 14 2.24 9.12 21.91
C LEU A 14 3.53 8.38 21.56
N ALA A 15 4.62 8.68 22.28
CA ALA A 15 5.89 7.95 22.15
C ALA A 15 5.79 6.55 22.78
N ALA A 16 4.95 6.34 23.80
CA ALA A 16 4.72 5.03 24.41
C ALA A 16 3.88 4.12 23.50
N ALA A 17 2.92 4.65 22.75
CA ALA A 17 2.27 3.92 21.69
C ALA A 17 3.28 3.52 20.58
N ALA A 18 4.23 4.39 20.26
CA ALA A 18 5.36 4.05 19.39
C ALA A 18 6.40 3.13 20.08
N PHE A 19 6.40 3.05 21.43
CA PHE A 19 7.32 2.25 22.26
C PHE A 19 6.75 0.88 22.65
N ALA A 20 5.44 0.68 22.64
CA ALA A 20 4.85 -0.65 22.72
C ALA A 20 5.49 -1.57 21.68
N LEU A 21 5.90 -1.00 20.55
CA LEU A 21 6.71 -1.65 19.51
C LEU A 21 8.12 -2.11 19.99
N THR A 22 8.57 -1.80 21.21
CA THR A 22 9.96 -2.06 21.65
C THR A 22 10.15 -2.63 23.05
N ALA A 23 9.11 -2.86 23.90
CA ALA A 23 9.27 -3.26 25.33
C ALA A 23 8.60 -4.61 25.67
N CYS A 24 9.16 -5.39 26.57
CA CYS A 24 8.89 -6.82 26.89
C CYS A 24 7.78 -7.10 27.89
N GLY A 25 6.94 -8.12 27.63
CA GLY A 25 6.43 -9.18 28.53
C GLY A 25 4.99 -9.15 29.01
N GLY A 26 4.16 -9.96 28.49
CA GLY A 26 3.26 -11.08 28.79
C GLY A 26 2.07 -10.89 29.72
N GLY A 27 0.87 -11.23 29.21
CA GLY A 27 -0.33 -11.59 29.98
C GLY A 27 -1.48 -11.93 29.02
N ASP A 28 -2.02 -13.15 29.18
CA ASP A 28 -3.17 -13.65 28.43
C ASP A 28 -4.48 -13.17 29.05
N ASP A 29 -5.48 -12.89 28.21
CA ASP A 29 -6.93 -13.03 28.31
C ASP A 29 -7.80 -11.75 28.11
N GLU A 30 -8.71 -11.85 27.11
CA GLU A 30 -9.92 -11.06 26.85
C GLU A 30 -9.75 -9.70 26.09
N ALA A 31 -9.12 -9.73 24.90
CA ALA A 31 -8.89 -8.55 24.07
C ALA A 31 -10.14 -8.00 23.32
N SER A 32 -11.21 -8.78 23.13
CA SER A 32 -12.36 -8.35 22.28
C SER A 32 -13.24 -7.28 22.90
N SER A 33 -13.27 -7.13 24.22
CA SER A 33 -14.08 -6.07 24.86
C SER A 33 -13.38 -4.72 24.87
N SER A 34 -12.05 -4.70 24.86
CA SER A 34 -11.24 -3.47 24.91
C SER A 34 -11.27 -2.71 23.59
N LEU A 35 -11.26 -3.42 22.46
CA LEU A 35 -11.35 -2.80 21.15
C LEU A 35 -12.66 -2.05 20.91
N ASP A 36 -13.80 -2.68 21.28
CA ASP A 36 -15.13 -2.05 21.15
C ASP A 36 -15.25 -0.78 22.01
N GLU A 37 -14.63 -0.80 23.21
CA GLU A 37 -14.58 0.37 24.08
C GLU A 37 -13.76 1.52 23.43
N ALA A 38 -12.60 1.23 22.84
CA ALA A 38 -11.74 2.23 22.22
C ALA A 38 -12.30 2.74 20.88
N LEU A 39 -12.91 1.87 20.05
CA LEU A 39 -13.57 2.27 18.79
C LEU A 39 -14.76 3.19 19.01
N GLY A 40 -15.47 3.03 20.12
CA GLY A 40 -16.69 3.77 20.42
C GLY A 40 -16.54 5.29 20.53
N TYR A 41 -15.33 5.84 20.49
CA TYR A 41 -15.08 7.29 20.41
C TYR A 41 -15.06 7.82 18.97
N LEU A 42 -15.24 6.94 17.98
CA LEU A 42 -15.36 7.27 16.56
C LEU A 42 -16.78 7.02 16.09
N SER A 43 -17.22 7.76 15.07
CA SER A 43 -18.51 7.51 14.42
C SER A 43 -18.47 6.29 13.51
N GLU A 44 -19.62 5.67 13.21
CA GLU A 44 -19.71 4.57 12.23
C GLU A 44 -19.25 4.98 10.82
N ASP A 45 -19.34 6.30 10.53
CA ASP A 45 -18.90 6.90 9.27
C ASP A 45 -17.41 7.32 9.29
N ALA A 46 -16.66 7.03 10.36
CA ALA A 46 -15.24 7.38 10.46
C ALA A 46 -14.47 6.88 9.23
N GLY A 47 -13.71 7.78 8.60
CA GLY A 47 -12.98 7.47 7.37
C GLY A 47 -11.77 6.57 7.57
N PHE A 48 -11.20 6.57 8.80
CA PHE A 48 -9.99 5.84 9.09
C PHE A 48 -9.90 5.46 10.58
N ALA A 49 -9.46 4.24 10.85
CA ALA A 49 -9.06 3.79 12.17
C ALA A 49 -7.80 2.90 12.09
N LEU A 50 -6.79 3.21 12.88
CA LEU A 50 -5.62 2.37 13.13
C LEU A 50 -5.82 1.70 14.47
N VAL A 51 -5.72 0.39 14.52
CA VAL A 51 -5.75 -0.43 15.73
C VAL A 51 -4.38 -1.02 15.94
N ALA A 52 -3.82 -0.84 17.11
CA ALA A 52 -2.52 -1.40 17.46
C ALA A 52 -2.58 -2.07 18.83
N SER A 53 -2.09 -3.29 18.93
CA SER A 53 -1.86 -3.90 20.24
C SER A 53 -0.87 -3.06 21.03
N THR A 54 -1.10 -2.89 22.32
CA THR A 54 -0.10 -2.31 23.22
C THR A 54 0.59 -3.36 24.08
N ASP A 55 0.30 -4.67 23.86
CA ASP A 55 1.09 -5.73 24.46
C ASP A 55 2.48 -5.78 23.82
N PRO A 56 3.54 -5.55 24.61
CA PRO A 56 4.88 -5.62 24.07
C PRO A 56 5.28 -7.00 23.54
N GLY A 57 4.60 -8.08 23.97
CA GLY A 57 4.84 -9.45 23.49
C GLY A 57 4.54 -9.62 22.01
N ASP A 58 3.53 -8.93 21.49
CA ASP A 58 3.10 -8.99 20.10
C ASP A 58 4.13 -8.41 19.11
N TYR A 59 5.11 -7.69 19.65
CA TYR A 59 6.18 -7.06 18.85
C TYR A 59 7.55 -7.72 19.00
N ASP A 60 7.65 -8.91 19.59
CA ASP A 60 8.93 -9.60 19.80
C ASP A 60 9.68 -9.82 18.48
N ASP A 61 8.99 -10.29 17.44
CA ASP A 61 9.57 -10.53 16.12
C ASP A 61 10.00 -9.21 15.45
N PHE A 62 9.18 -8.15 15.54
CA PHE A 62 9.58 -6.81 15.05
C PHE A 62 10.86 -6.31 15.72
N ARG A 63 11.03 -6.54 17.03
CA ARG A 63 12.24 -6.15 17.77
C ARG A 63 13.45 -6.98 17.38
N GLU A 64 13.26 -8.29 17.17
CA GLU A 64 14.34 -9.16 16.70
C GLU A 64 14.83 -8.71 15.33
N LEU A 65 13.92 -8.47 14.39
CA LEU A 65 14.24 -7.96 13.05
C LEU A 65 14.88 -6.57 13.10
N ALA A 66 14.33 -5.65 13.91
CA ALA A 66 14.93 -4.32 14.11
C ALA A 66 16.36 -4.42 14.65
N GLY A 67 16.63 -5.39 15.54
CA GLY A 67 17.95 -5.66 16.09
C GLY A 67 19.03 -6.02 15.07
N ARG A 68 18.64 -6.48 13.87
CA ARG A 68 19.56 -6.75 12.75
C ARG A 68 20.11 -5.45 12.12
N PHE A 69 19.46 -4.31 12.38
CA PHE A 69 19.91 -3.01 11.90
C PHE A 69 20.86 -2.35 12.89
N PRO A 70 22.06 -1.94 12.50
CA PRO A 70 23.08 -1.41 13.41
C PRO A 70 22.71 -0.10 14.12
N PHE A 71 21.66 0.59 13.67
CA PHE A 71 21.17 1.83 14.25
C PHE A 71 20.00 1.64 15.25
N ALA A 72 19.38 0.46 15.29
CA ALA A 72 18.18 0.23 16.11
C ALA A 72 18.39 0.52 17.59
N GLY A 73 19.49 0.05 18.19
CA GLY A 73 19.82 0.35 19.58
C GLY A 73 20.02 1.84 19.89
N ARG A 74 20.45 2.66 18.89
CA ARG A 74 20.55 4.12 19.07
C ARG A 74 19.18 4.79 19.00
N ALA A 75 18.27 4.29 18.18
CA ALA A 75 16.91 4.80 18.11
C ALA A 75 16.19 4.53 19.43
N GLU A 76 16.30 3.33 19.98
CA GLU A 76 15.77 2.96 21.29
C GLU A 76 16.35 3.82 22.41
N GLU A 77 17.69 3.99 22.48
CA GLU A 77 18.33 4.86 23.46
C GLU A 77 17.89 6.33 23.33
N ALA A 78 17.74 6.84 22.09
CA ALA A 78 17.30 8.22 21.87
C ALA A 78 15.86 8.43 22.35
N LEU A 79 15.01 7.44 22.16
CA LEU A 79 13.62 7.46 22.58
C LEU A 79 13.52 7.38 24.11
N LYS A 80 14.24 6.45 24.77
CA LYS A 80 14.34 6.40 26.24
C LYS A 80 14.83 7.72 26.84
N GLN A 81 15.86 8.32 26.26
CA GLN A 81 16.36 9.65 26.68
C GLN A 81 15.31 10.76 26.49
N SER A 82 14.47 10.68 25.46
CA SER A 82 13.39 11.65 25.25
C SER A 82 12.34 11.56 26.37
N LEU A 83 11.97 10.35 26.78
CA LEU A 83 11.04 10.11 27.87
C LEU A 83 11.63 10.55 29.24
N GLU A 84 12.86 10.15 29.53
CA GLU A 84 13.56 10.55 30.76
C GLU A 84 13.72 12.07 30.86
N GLN A 85 13.82 12.82 29.75
CA GLN A 85 13.84 14.27 29.77
C GLN A 85 12.52 14.92 30.20
N GLY A 86 11.41 14.14 30.08
CA GLY A 86 10.08 14.53 30.52
C GLY A 86 9.79 14.21 31.99
N ASP A 87 10.77 13.73 32.76
CA ASP A 87 10.58 13.24 34.14
C ASP A 87 9.55 12.09 34.25
N VAL A 88 9.25 11.37 33.14
CA VAL A 88 8.33 10.21 33.09
C VAL A 88 9.14 8.92 33.03
N ASP A 89 8.95 8.01 33.99
CA ASP A 89 9.55 6.68 34.01
C ASP A 89 8.69 5.71 33.21
N PHE A 90 9.21 5.26 32.07
CA PHE A 90 8.48 4.37 31.20
C PHE A 90 8.09 3.03 31.91
N ASP A 91 9.03 2.42 32.61
CA ASP A 91 8.81 1.12 33.24
C ASP A 91 7.89 1.19 34.45
N GLU A 92 7.93 2.31 35.21
CA GLU A 92 7.12 2.50 36.42
C GLU A 92 5.77 3.18 36.15
N GLU A 93 5.68 4.07 35.14
CA GLU A 93 4.50 4.91 34.94
C GLU A 93 3.69 4.57 33.70
N ILE A 94 4.32 4.18 32.58
CA ILE A 94 3.64 3.92 31.31
C ILE A 94 3.33 2.43 31.10
N ARG A 95 4.33 1.56 31.29
CA ARG A 95 4.17 0.12 31.03
C ARG A 95 2.93 -0.51 31.70
N PRO A 96 2.57 -0.17 32.95
CA PRO A 96 1.38 -0.73 33.62
C PRO A 96 0.04 -0.26 33.02
N LEU A 97 0.07 0.72 32.10
CA LEU A 97 -1.11 1.23 31.40
C LEU A 97 -1.32 0.51 30.05
N LEU A 98 -0.34 -0.27 29.61
CA LEU A 98 -0.35 -0.99 28.33
C LEU A 98 -0.88 -2.41 28.54
N GLY A 99 -1.32 -3.06 27.44
CA GLY A 99 -1.82 -4.42 27.41
C GLY A 99 -3.10 -4.58 26.61
N ASN A 100 -3.79 -3.47 26.32
CA ASN A 100 -5.02 -3.43 25.52
C ASN A 100 -4.76 -2.79 24.15
N GLU A 101 -5.77 -2.71 23.28
CA GLU A 101 -5.65 -2.05 22.01
C GLU A 101 -5.65 -0.53 22.14
N LEU A 102 -4.82 0.08 21.32
CA LEU A 102 -4.82 1.51 21.02
C LEU A 102 -5.56 1.74 19.71
N VAL A 103 -6.50 2.65 19.69
CA VAL A 103 -7.17 3.11 18.48
C VAL A 103 -6.75 4.54 18.16
N ILE A 104 -6.38 4.81 16.91
CA ILE A 104 -6.20 6.17 16.38
C ILE A 104 -7.14 6.32 15.21
N GLY A 105 -8.07 7.27 15.26
CA GLY A 105 -9.07 7.44 14.23
C GLY A 105 -9.24 8.88 13.76
N VAL A 106 -9.92 9.01 12.63
CA VAL A 106 -10.26 10.27 11.98
C VAL A 106 -11.74 10.25 11.59
N ASP A 107 -12.53 11.14 12.20
CA ASP A 107 -13.94 11.31 11.88
C ASP A 107 -14.21 12.36 10.80
N ASP A 108 -13.36 13.38 10.69
CA ASP A 108 -13.50 14.42 9.66
C ASP A 108 -12.95 13.95 8.32
N ASN A 109 -13.75 13.20 7.58
CA ASN A 109 -13.42 12.67 6.27
C ASN A 109 -13.04 13.77 5.25
N ALA A 110 -13.62 14.95 5.36
CA ALA A 110 -13.33 16.05 4.45
C ALA A 110 -11.92 16.60 4.68
N SER A 111 -11.49 16.77 5.93
CA SER A 111 -10.10 17.16 6.26
C SER A 111 -9.12 16.05 5.92
N PHE A 112 -9.49 14.79 6.07
CA PHE A 112 -8.62 13.65 5.74
C PHE A 112 -8.27 13.58 4.26
N VAL A 113 -9.23 13.84 3.37
CA VAL A 113 -8.98 13.82 1.91
C VAL A 113 -8.36 15.13 1.39
N ASP A 114 -8.49 16.24 2.11
CA ASP A 114 -7.91 17.54 1.75
C ASP A 114 -6.55 17.75 2.43
N SER A 115 -5.47 17.33 1.78
CA SER A 115 -4.10 17.44 2.28
C SER A 115 -3.61 18.87 2.57
N SER A 116 -4.44 19.91 2.28
CA SER A 116 -4.14 21.31 2.58
C SER A 116 -4.60 21.74 3.98
N GLN A 117 -5.38 20.91 4.67
CA GLN A 117 -5.89 21.15 6.01
C GLN A 117 -5.17 20.25 7.03
N ASP A 118 -5.13 20.70 8.27
CA ASP A 118 -4.74 19.85 9.38
C ASP A 118 -5.88 18.87 9.66
N THR A 119 -5.59 17.57 9.66
CA THR A 119 -6.58 16.53 9.90
C THR A 119 -6.64 16.24 11.40
N PRO A 120 -7.74 16.56 12.07
CA PRO A 120 -7.88 16.26 13.49
C PRO A 120 -7.98 14.74 13.69
N PHE A 121 -7.36 14.25 14.73
CA PHE A 121 -7.38 12.84 15.10
C PHE A 121 -7.91 12.64 16.52
N VAL A 122 -8.40 11.45 16.78
CA VAL A 122 -8.75 10.93 18.11
C VAL A 122 -7.91 9.70 18.38
N LEU A 123 -7.28 9.66 19.56
CA LEU A 123 -6.61 8.48 20.07
C LEU A 123 -7.39 7.99 21.31
N ALA A 124 -7.71 6.71 21.36
CA ALA A 124 -8.35 6.07 22.50
C ALA A 124 -7.52 4.85 22.95
N LEU A 125 -7.26 4.76 24.23
CA LEU A 125 -6.51 3.67 24.86
C LEU A 125 -7.23 3.26 26.15
N GLU A 126 -7.74 2.04 26.19
CA GLU A 126 -8.23 1.45 27.42
C GLU A 126 -7.06 0.99 28.29
N THR A 127 -7.17 1.19 29.60
CA THR A 127 -6.15 0.74 30.55
C THR A 127 -6.77 0.00 31.73
N GLU A 128 -6.10 -1.04 32.21
CA GLU A 128 -6.49 -1.75 33.43
C GLU A 128 -6.29 -0.94 34.71
N ASP A 129 -5.41 0.07 34.69
CA ASP A 129 -5.10 0.94 35.85
C ASP A 129 -5.57 2.38 35.61
N ALA A 130 -6.90 2.55 35.52
CA ALA A 130 -7.53 3.85 35.33
C ALA A 130 -7.09 4.91 36.39
N GLY A 131 -6.88 4.46 37.65
CA GLY A 131 -6.43 5.36 38.72
C GLY A 131 -5.05 5.93 38.48
N ARG A 132 -4.13 5.10 37.98
CA ARG A 132 -2.76 5.53 37.67
C ARG A 132 -2.75 6.44 36.46
N LEU A 133 -3.56 6.12 35.43
CA LEU A 133 -3.73 6.97 34.27
C LEU A 133 -4.23 8.37 34.68
N GLU A 134 -5.26 8.42 35.53
CA GLU A 134 -5.82 9.67 36.01
C GLU A 134 -4.77 10.51 36.78
N ASP A 135 -3.97 9.88 37.64
CA ASP A 135 -2.90 10.54 38.35
C ASP A 135 -1.84 11.11 37.39
N LEU A 136 -1.42 10.32 36.37
CA LEU A 136 -0.45 10.74 35.38
C LEU A 136 -0.95 11.93 34.55
N VAL A 137 -2.20 11.88 34.07
CA VAL A 137 -2.81 12.97 33.27
C VAL A 137 -2.99 14.24 34.14
N ARG A 138 -3.39 14.07 35.40
CA ARG A 138 -3.56 15.20 36.34
C ARG A 138 -2.24 15.86 36.71
N GLU A 139 -1.14 15.10 36.86
CA GLU A 139 0.18 15.64 37.15
C GLU A 139 0.79 16.40 35.99
N ASN A 140 0.48 16.01 34.78
CA ASN A 140 1.11 16.52 33.55
C ASN A 140 0.19 17.40 32.69
N GLY A 141 -1.10 17.49 33.00
CA GLY A 141 -2.09 18.29 32.27
C GLY A 141 -2.57 19.51 33.10
N THR A 142 -3.09 20.51 32.42
CA THR A 142 -3.81 21.62 33.04
C THR A 142 -5.30 21.27 33.04
N ASP A 143 -5.90 21.17 34.23
CA ASP A 143 -7.35 20.96 34.40
C ASP A 143 -8.15 22.09 33.70
N ARG A 144 -9.06 21.74 32.83
CA ARG A 144 -9.96 22.65 32.08
C ARG A 144 -11.43 22.50 32.49
N GLY A 145 -11.72 21.67 33.48
CA GLY A 145 -13.06 21.38 33.97
C GLY A 145 -13.68 20.17 33.30
N GLU A 146 -15.01 20.08 33.34
CA GLU A 146 -15.75 18.95 32.83
C GLU A 146 -16.40 19.28 31.47
N THR A 147 -16.35 18.33 30.54
CA THR A 147 -17.09 18.36 29.27
C THR A 147 -17.82 17.01 29.12
N GLU A 148 -19.11 17.04 28.76
CA GLU A 148 -19.99 15.85 28.64
C GLU A 148 -19.99 14.95 29.90
N GLY A 149 -19.59 15.50 31.05
CA GLY A 149 -19.52 14.78 32.34
C GLY A 149 -18.18 14.14 32.65
N HIS A 150 -17.16 14.38 31.84
CA HIS A 150 -15.80 13.84 31.97
C HIS A 150 -14.79 14.97 32.26
N ASP A 151 -13.80 14.70 33.11
CA ASP A 151 -12.71 15.63 33.40
C ASP A 151 -11.83 15.80 32.14
N VAL A 152 -11.56 17.05 31.75
CA VAL A 152 -10.79 17.41 30.56
C VAL A 152 -9.52 18.16 30.95
N TYR A 153 -8.41 17.75 30.35
CA TYR A 153 -7.09 18.28 30.58
C TYR A 153 -6.49 18.83 29.28
N GLN A 154 -5.69 19.87 29.37
CA GLN A 154 -4.94 20.41 28.25
C GLN A 154 -3.45 20.21 28.51
N GLY A 155 -2.71 19.77 27.48
CA GLY A 155 -1.26 19.64 27.53
C GLY A 155 -0.54 20.97 27.66
N GLU A 156 0.75 20.95 27.99
CA GLU A 156 1.55 22.15 28.18
C GLU A 156 1.74 23.02 26.93
N ASP A 157 1.63 22.43 25.75
CA ASP A 157 1.80 23.11 24.45
C ASP A 157 0.51 23.73 23.89
N ASP A 158 -0.55 23.73 24.67
CA ASP A 158 -1.90 24.26 24.34
C ASP A 158 -2.61 23.57 23.14
N ASP A 159 -1.94 22.69 22.41
CA ASP A 159 -2.47 22.07 21.18
C ASP A 159 -3.00 20.63 21.42
N THR A 160 -2.84 20.07 22.62
CA THR A 160 -3.25 18.70 22.93
C THR A 160 -4.29 18.68 24.04
N TRP A 161 -5.36 17.92 23.84
CA TRP A 161 -6.48 17.79 24.77
C TRP A 161 -6.72 16.34 25.12
N ALA A 162 -6.94 16.06 26.40
CA ALA A 162 -7.17 14.72 26.90
C ALA A 162 -8.39 14.64 27.79
N GLY A 163 -9.08 13.52 27.77
CA GLY A 163 -10.19 13.17 28.67
C GLY A 163 -9.99 11.75 29.19
N ILE A 164 -10.67 11.45 30.29
CA ILE A 164 -10.72 10.10 30.86
C ILE A 164 -12.18 9.72 31.04
N ASP A 165 -12.58 8.61 30.46
CA ASP A 165 -13.92 8.07 30.48
C ASP A 165 -13.88 6.57 30.81
N ASP A 166 -14.38 6.18 31.99
CA ASP A 166 -14.51 4.81 32.49
C ASP A 166 -13.25 3.91 32.26
N GLY A 167 -12.03 4.50 32.40
CA GLY A 167 -10.77 3.79 32.24
C GLY A 167 -10.18 3.89 30.83
N VAL A 168 -10.86 4.56 29.90
CA VAL A 168 -10.32 4.87 28.57
C VAL A 168 -9.70 6.27 28.58
N PHE A 169 -8.45 6.35 28.15
CA PHE A 169 -7.76 7.60 27.86
C PHE A 169 -8.09 8.04 26.44
N VAL A 170 -8.66 9.23 26.31
CA VAL A 170 -9.00 9.82 25.00
C VAL A 170 -8.16 11.08 24.80
N LEU A 171 -7.51 11.19 23.65
CA LEU A 171 -6.65 12.31 23.31
C LEU A 171 -6.96 12.83 21.92
N SER A 172 -6.89 14.14 21.73
CA SER A 172 -7.01 14.79 20.43
C SER A 172 -6.07 16.00 20.34
N ASP A 173 -5.80 16.44 19.12
CA ASP A 173 -5.02 17.63 18.81
C ASP A 173 -5.80 18.92 18.95
N ASN A 174 -7.11 18.85 19.26
CA ASN A 174 -7.93 20.05 19.54
C ASN A 174 -9.14 19.70 20.43
N GLN A 175 -9.66 20.73 21.11
CA GLN A 175 -10.76 20.62 22.06
C GLN A 175 -12.06 20.13 21.40
N GLU A 176 -12.40 20.63 20.21
CA GLU A 176 -13.65 20.29 19.55
C GLU A 176 -13.71 18.81 19.18
N SER A 177 -12.63 18.24 18.70
CA SER A 177 -12.54 16.82 18.37
C SER A 177 -12.61 15.94 19.60
N LEU A 178 -11.97 16.32 20.72
CA LEU A 178 -12.12 15.61 21.98
C LEU A 178 -13.57 15.63 22.48
N GLU A 179 -14.23 16.81 22.48
CA GLU A 179 -15.64 16.93 22.89
C GLU A 179 -16.58 16.11 22.01
N ASN A 180 -16.31 16.04 20.71
CA ASN A 180 -17.06 15.20 19.78
C ASN A 180 -16.86 13.72 20.08
N ALA A 181 -15.62 13.25 20.31
CA ALA A 181 -15.29 11.87 20.65
C ALA A 181 -16.00 11.43 21.95
N LEU A 182 -15.89 12.23 23.03
CA LEU A 182 -16.57 11.94 24.29
C LEU A 182 -18.10 11.88 24.15
N ARG A 183 -18.69 12.68 23.28
CA ARG A 183 -20.11 12.63 22.97
C ARG A 183 -20.47 11.39 22.16
N GLN A 184 -19.66 11.06 21.13
CA GLN A 184 -19.87 9.90 20.24
C GLN A 184 -19.98 8.60 21.02
N ARG A 185 -19.22 8.46 22.10
CA ARG A 185 -19.25 7.30 22.98
C ARG A 185 -20.68 6.99 23.53
N GLY A 186 -21.51 8.00 23.69
CA GLY A 186 -22.88 7.88 24.17
C GLY A 186 -23.94 7.69 23.09
N GLU A 187 -23.57 7.73 21.82
CA GLU A 187 -24.49 7.64 20.69
C GLU A 187 -24.61 6.19 20.18
N ASP A 188 -25.71 5.91 19.46
CA ASP A 188 -25.97 4.56 18.91
C ASP A 188 -25.20 4.32 17.57
N ASP A 189 -24.73 5.38 16.92
CA ASP A 189 -24.02 5.39 15.62
C ASP A 189 -22.49 5.48 15.77
N ARG A 190 -21.99 4.93 16.86
CA ARG A 190 -20.55 4.79 17.12
C ARG A 190 -19.96 3.62 16.33
N LEU A 191 -18.67 3.71 16.00
CA LEU A 191 -17.92 2.63 15.37
C LEU A 191 -17.77 1.46 16.36
N THR A 192 -17.96 0.25 15.85
CA THR A 192 -17.86 -1.01 16.62
C THR A 192 -16.93 -2.00 15.94
N GLU A 193 -16.52 -3.05 16.64
CA GLU A 193 -15.74 -4.14 16.07
C GLU A 193 -16.51 -4.82 14.91
N ASP A 194 -17.81 -5.01 15.03
CA ASP A 194 -18.67 -5.60 13.98
C ASP A 194 -18.64 -4.77 12.66
N ASP A 195 -18.41 -3.46 12.73
CA ASP A 195 -18.37 -2.57 11.55
C ASP A 195 -17.05 -2.71 10.79
N ILE A 196 -15.94 -2.96 11.49
CA ILE A 196 -14.61 -3.08 10.90
C ILE A 196 -14.22 -4.54 10.58
N GLU A 197 -14.81 -5.53 11.28
CA GLU A 197 -14.52 -6.97 11.10
C GLU A 197 -14.53 -7.39 9.62
N PRO A 198 -15.52 -7.00 8.79
CA PRO A 198 -15.54 -7.41 7.38
C PRO A 198 -14.29 -6.99 6.59
N ALA A 199 -13.65 -5.86 6.93
CA ALA A 199 -12.44 -5.41 6.26
C ALA A 199 -11.21 -6.28 6.58
N PHE A 200 -11.26 -7.04 7.68
CA PHE A 200 -10.16 -7.89 8.15
C PHE A 200 -10.39 -9.40 7.91
N GLU A 201 -11.55 -9.82 7.38
CA GLU A 201 -11.92 -11.24 7.20
C GLU A 201 -10.87 -12.07 6.45
N ASP A 202 -10.19 -11.46 5.47
CA ASP A 202 -9.16 -12.11 4.64
C ASP A 202 -7.72 -11.83 5.13
N LEU A 203 -7.55 -11.19 6.28
CA LEU A 203 -6.25 -10.78 6.83
C LEU A 203 -5.87 -11.61 8.05
N PRO A 204 -4.59 -11.68 8.44
CA PRO A 204 -4.16 -12.35 9.67
C PRO A 204 -4.86 -11.80 10.92
N GLU A 205 -5.50 -12.71 11.68
CA GLU A 205 -6.28 -12.35 12.89
C GLU A 205 -5.38 -11.80 14.01
N ASP A 206 -4.16 -12.35 14.15
CA ASP A 206 -3.22 -12.04 15.24
C ASP A 206 -2.25 -10.89 14.89
N ALA A 207 -2.49 -10.12 13.81
CA ALA A 207 -1.61 -9.04 13.43
C ALA A 207 -1.64 -7.89 14.46
N PRO A 208 -0.50 -7.51 15.05
CA PRO A 208 -0.46 -6.50 16.12
C PRO A 208 -0.76 -5.08 15.63
N ILE A 209 -0.76 -4.85 14.33
CA ILE A 209 -1.11 -3.57 13.72
C ILE A 209 -2.13 -3.83 12.63
N ARG A 210 -3.30 -3.20 12.76
CA ARG A 210 -4.38 -3.26 11.76
C ARG A 210 -4.84 -1.85 11.44
N ALA A 211 -5.22 -1.59 10.20
CA ALA A 211 -5.82 -0.32 9.82
C ALA A 211 -7.06 -0.54 8.98
N TYR A 212 -8.08 0.22 9.27
CA TYR A 212 -9.35 0.24 8.56
C TYR A 212 -9.53 1.59 7.86
N ALA A 213 -10.07 1.56 6.64
CA ALA A 213 -10.53 2.76 5.98
C ALA A 213 -11.93 2.53 5.37
N ASN A 214 -12.85 3.42 5.68
CA ASN A 214 -14.17 3.52 5.04
C ASN A 214 -14.00 4.24 3.69
N VAL A 215 -13.57 3.50 2.66
CA VAL A 215 -13.27 4.07 1.34
C VAL A 215 -14.49 4.71 0.72
N LYS A 216 -15.68 4.14 0.92
CA LYS A 216 -16.96 4.68 0.45
C LYS A 216 -17.24 6.06 1.04
N ALA A 217 -17.07 6.22 2.36
CA ALA A 217 -17.24 7.51 3.03
C ALA A 217 -16.19 8.53 2.58
N LEU A 218 -14.92 8.11 2.43
CA LEU A 218 -13.83 8.97 1.93
C LEU A 218 -14.08 9.44 0.50
N LEU A 219 -14.49 8.55 -0.42
CA LEU A 219 -14.85 8.90 -1.80
C LEU A 219 -16.07 9.84 -1.84
N ALA A 220 -17.03 9.68 -0.93
CA ALA A 220 -18.18 10.56 -0.83
C ALA A 220 -17.81 11.98 -0.33
N ALA A 221 -16.81 12.08 0.53
CA ALA A 221 -16.28 13.34 1.06
C ALA A 221 -15.39 14.10 0.05
N ASP A 222 -14.76 13.40 -0.91
CA ASP A 222 -13.89 14.00 -1.91
C ASP A 222 -14.68 14.58 -3.10
N PRO A 223 -14.68 15.89 -3.31
CA PRO A 223 -15.35 16.49 -4.48
C PRO A 223 -14.79 16.03 -5.83
N ASP A 224 -13.51 15.65 -5.88
CA ASP A 224 -12.82 15.25 -7.09
C ASP A 224 -13.04 13.76 -7.41
N ALA A 225 -13.46 12.95 -6.44
CA ALA A 225 -13.77 11.53 -6.62
C ALA A 225 -15.01 11.25 -7.51
N LYS A 226 -15.87 12.25 -7.74
CA LYS A 226 -17.10 12.11 -8.56
C LYS A 226 -16.86 11.54 -9.96
N GLU A 227 -15.70 11.82 -10.54
CA GLU A 227 -15.35 11.28 -11.84
C GLU A 227 -14.96 9.79 -11.71
N ALA A 228 -14.23 9.43 -10.66
CA ALA A 228 -13.80 8.06 -10.40
C ALA A 228 -15.00 7.12 -10.12
N LEU A 229 -16.03 7.63 -9.44
CA LEU A 229 -17.28 6.90 -9.17
C LEU A 229 -18.12 6.55 -10.42
N LYS A 230 -17.75 7.03 -11.62
CA LYS A 230 -18.33 6.56 -12.88
C LYS A 230 -17.77 5.19 -13.30
N VAL A 231 -16.64 4.80 -12.77
CA VAL A 231 -16.04 3.47 -13.00
C VAL A 231 -16.77 2.47 -12.12
N LYS A 232 -17.44 1.51 -12.72
CA LYS A 232 -18.33 0.58 -12.03
C LYS A 232 -17.67 -0.08 -10.81
N TRP A 233 -16.45 -0.60 -10.96
CA TRP A 233 -15.73 -1.25 -9.88
C TRP A 233 -15.42 -0.27 -8.73
N VAL A 234 -15.04 0.99 -9.03
CA VAL A 234 -14.74 2.03 -8.03
C VAL A 234 -16.00 2.42 -7.23
N ASP A 235 -17.16 2.49 -7.90
CA ASP A 235 -18.45 2.80 -7.27
C ASP A 235 -18.89 1.71 -6.25
N HIS A 236 -18.37 0.50 -6.40
CA HIS A 236 -18.65 -0.63 -5.52
C HIS A 236 -17.64 -0.82 -4.39
N ILE A 237 -16.58 -0.02 -4.31
CA ILE A 237 -15.61 -0.11 -3.21
C ILE A 237 -16.28 0.35 -1.91
N GLU A 238 -16.14 -0.46 -0.86
CA GLU A 238 -16.68 -0.16 0.47
C GLU A 238 -15.57 0.16 1.46
N THR A 239 -14.70 -0.80 1.75
CA THR A 239 -13.70 -0.67 2.81
C THR A 239 -12.32 -1.16 2.36
N LEU A 240 -11.28 -0.71 3.06
CA LEU A 240 -9.92 -1.23 2.96
C LEU A 240 -9.46 -1.65 4.35
N GLY A 241 -9.05 -2.89 4.49
CA GLY A 241 -8.33 -3.42 5.63
C GLY A 241 -6.84 -3.53 5.31
N LEU A 242 -6.00 -3.29 6.30
CA LEU A 242 -4.56 -3.50 6.27
C LEU A 242 -4.15 -4.21 7.55
N SER A 243 -3.19 -5.11 7.47
CA SER A 243 -2.51 -5.69 8.63
C SER A 243 -1.01 -5.69 8.43
N ALA A 244 -0.26 -5.56 9.52
CA ALA A 244 1.19 -5.68 9.48
C ALA A 244 1.65 -6.64 10.58
N GLU A 245 2.46 -7.60 10.19
CA GLU A 245 3.04 -8.61 11.07
C GLU A 245 4.54 -8.79 10.79
N ALA A 246 5.25 -9.29 11.76
CA ALA A 246 6.63 -9.72 11.60
C ALA A 246 6.73 -11.21 11.89
N GLY A 247 7.46 -11.93 11.05
CA GLY A 247 7.89 -13.30 11.28
C GLY A 247 9.35 -13.36 11.69
N GLU A 248 9.91 -14.57 11.73
CA GLU A 248 11.30 -14.81 12.13
C GLU A 248 12.32 -14.01 11.26
N ASP A 249 12.08 -13.93 9.94
CA ASP A 249 13.00 -13.33 8.96
C ASP A 249 12.31 -12.33 8.00
N GLU A 250 11.06 -11.94 8.26
CA GLU A 250 10.31 -11.10 7.34
C GLU A 250 9.33 -10.17 8.04
N ILE A 251 9.02 -9.06 7.36
CA ILE A 251 7.89 -8.20 7.68
C ILE A 251 6.89 -8.35 6.53
N ALA A 252 5.64 -8.63 6.87
CA ALA A 252 4.54 -8.72 5.92
C ALA A 252 3.51 -7.62 6.17
N ILE A 253 2.96 -7.10 5.06
CA ILE A 253 1.80 -6.21 5.04
C ILE A 253 0.77 -6.86 4.14
N ASP A 254 -0.35 -7.28 4.72
CA ASP A 254 -1.50 -7.78 3.99
C ASP A 254 -2.54 -6.67 3.84
N TRP A 255 -3.30 -6.72 2.75
CA TRP A 255 -4.38 -5.77 2.52
C TRP A 255 -5.56 -6.42 1.81
N SER A 256 -6.76 -5.95 2.16
CA SER A 256 -8.03 -6.38 1.58
C SER A 256 -8.90 -5.16 1.28
N LEU A 257 -9.13 -4.90 -0.01
CA LEU A 257 -10.06 -3.90 -0.48
C LEU A 257 -11.38 -4.59 -0.81
N ARG A 258 -12.43 -4.33 -0.04
CA ARG A 258 -13.74 -4.96 -0.19
C ARG A 258 -14.64 -4.18 -1.14
N THR A 259 -15.44 -4.91 -1.89
CA THR A 259 -16.46 -4.35 -2.80
C THR A 259 -17.82 -4.97 -2.55
N ASP A 260 -18.88 -4.19 -2.74
CA ASP A 260 -20.22 -4.75 -2.91
C ASP A 260 -20.27 -5.52 -4.23
N SER A 261 -20.36 -6.85 -4.13
CA SER A 261 -20.34 -7.74 -5.30
C SER A 261 -21.63 -7.70 -6.13
N ASP A 262 -22.69 -7.06 -5.65
CA ASP A 262 -23.99 -7.01 -6.34
C ASP A 262 -23.88 -6.29 -7.69
N GLY A 263 -23.94 -7.10 -8.76
CA GLY A 263 -23.88 -6.61 -10.14
C GLY A 263 -22.48 -6.49 -10.73
N LEU A 264 -21.40 -6.79 -10.00
CA LEU A 264 -20.06 -6.96 -10.55
C LEU A 264 -19.92 -8.32 -11.21
N GLY A 265 -19.14 -8.38 -12.29
CA GLY A 265 -18.72 -9.60 -12.97
C GLY A 265 -17.22 -9.64 -13.17
N ASP A 266 -16.67 -10.79 -13.57
CA ASP A 266 -15.24 -10.94 -13.82
C ASP A 266 -14.70 -9.89 -14.82
N GLU A 267 -15.53 -9.45 -15.77
CA GLU A 267 -15.18 -8.40 -16.75
C GLU A 267 -15.01 -7.00 -16.13
N ASP A 268 -15.51 -6.78 -14.91
CA ASP A 268 -15.41 -5.50 -14.22
C ASP A 268 -14.16 -5.41 -13.32
N LEU A 269 -13.40 -6.52 -13.16
CA LEU A 269 -12.24 -6.60 -12.27
C LEU A 269 -10.99 -5.94 -12.87
N PRO A 270 -10.15 -5.28 -12.05
CA PRO A 270 -8.94 -4.60 -12.53
C PRO A 270 -7.82 -5.56 -12.97
N ILE A 271 -7.77 -6.77 -12.42
CA ILE A 271 -6.87 -7.87 -12.80
C ILE A 271 -7.69 -9.16 -12.89
N ALA A 272 -7.13 -10.20 -13.50
CA ALA A 272 -7.80 -11.50 -13.60
C ALA A 272 -8.07 -12.10 -12.22
N SER A 273 -9.20 -12.82 -12.11
CA SER A 273 -9.53 -13.59 -10.91
C SER A 273 -8.70 -14.87 -10.83
N GLY A 274 -8.48 -15.36 -9.60
CA GLY A 274 -7.81 -16.63 -9.30
C GLY A 274 -6.52 -16.49 -8.52
N SER A 275 -6.11 -17.61 -7.92
CA SER A 275 -4.96 -17.68 -6.99
C SER A 275 -3.66 -18.20 -7.63
N ASP A 276 -3.72 -18.78 -8.86
CA ASP A 276 -2.50 -19.28 -9.47
C ASP A 276 -1.58 -18.14 -9.91
N ALA A 277 -0.36 -18.08 -9.42
CA ALA A 277 0.61 -17.05 -9.77
C ALA A 277 1.18 -17.23 -11.19
N PRO A 278 1.37 -16.15 -11.96
CA PRO A 278 2.13 -16.18 -13.20
C PRO A 278 3.62 -16.40 -12.92
N GLN A 279 4.35 -16.91 -13.93
CA GLN A 279 5.80 -17.07 -13.81
C GLN A 279 6.53 -15.72 -13.93
N LEU A 280 7.63 -15.59 -13.20
CA LEU A 280 8.53 -14.45 -13.24
C LEU A 280 9.73 -14.71 -14.16
N LEU A 281 10.28 -13.65 -14.76
CA LEU A 281 11.61 -13.73 -15.35
C LEU A 281 12.64 -14.03 -14.26
N GLU A 282 13.57 -14.96 -14.53
CA GLU A 282 14.71 -15.21 -13.63
C GLU A 282 15.51 -13.92 -13.45
N ARG A 283 15.68 -13.48 -12.22
CA ARG A 283 16.36 -12.22 -11.89
C ARG A 283 17.87 -12.34 -12.08
N GLU A 284 18.50 -11.30 -12.59
CA GLU A 284 19.97 -11.25 -12.65
C GLU A 284 20.56 -11.03 -11.27
N GLU A 285 21.55 -11.87 -10.90
CA GLU A 285 22.22 -11.77 -9.60
C GLU A 285 22.89 -10.40 -9.41
N GLY A 286 22.55 -9.73 -8.30
CA GLY A 286 23.08 -8.41 -7.96
C GLY A 286 22.50 -7.24 -8.77
N SER A 287 21.43 -7.46 -9.54
CA SER A 287 20.73 -6.38 -10.25
C SER A 287 19.73 -5.66 -9.36
N ALA A 288 19.56 -4.34 -9.60
CA ALA A 288 18.51 -3.52 -9.02
C ALA A 288 17.28 -3.51 -9.95
N GLU A 289 16.82 -4.70 -10.35
CA GLU A 289 15.63 -4.86 -11.18
C GLU A 289 14.45 -5.41 -10.35
N VAL A 290 13.26 -4.98 -10.72
CA VAL A 290 11.97 -5.56 -10.29
C VAL A 290 11.53 -6.49 -11.40
N VAL A 291 11.29 -7.76 -11.09
CA VAL A 291 10.61 -8.68 -11.99
C VAL A 291 9.15 -8.77 -11.59
N LEU A 292 8.26 -8.84 -12.56
CA LEU A 292 6.83 -8.92 -12.33
C LEU A 292 6.18 -9.90 -13.29
N GLY A 293 5.10 -10.50 -12.84
CA GLY A 293 4.23 -11.38 -13.58
C GLY A 293 2.79 -10.89 -13.52
N LEU A 294 2.07 -11.00 -14.62
CA LEU A 294 0.66 -10.66 -14.73
C LEU A 294 -0.05 -11.73 -15.54
N ARG A 295 -1.09 -12.31 -14.96
CA ARG A 295 -1.98 -13.24 -15.64
C ARG A 295 -3.02 -12.51 -16.46
N ASP A 296 -3.37 -13.04 -17.61
CA ASP A 296 -4.39 -12.55 -18.52
C ASP A 296 -4.36 -11.02 -18.69
N PRO A 297 -3.35 -10.47 -19.36
CA PRO A 297 -3.22 -9.02 -19.55
C PRO A 297 -4.41 -8.44 -20.35
N ALA A 298 -5.18 -9.25 -21.06
CA ALA A 298 -6.39 -8.80 -21.77
C ALA A 298 -7.41 -8.25 -20.77
N GLN A 299 -7.56 -8.85 -19.58
CA GLN A 299 -8.43 -8.35 -18.51
C GLN A 299 -8.06 -6.91 -18.10
N VAL A 300 -6.77 -6.64 -17.89
CA VAL A 300 -6.29 -5.29 -17.53
C VAL A 300 -6.59 -4.28 -18.64
N VAL A 301 -6.42 -4.69 -19.90
CA VAL A 301 -6.73 -3.83 -21.05
C VAL A 301 -8.23 -3.57 -21.14
N ASP A 302 -9.08 -4.59 -20.97
CA ASP A 302 -10.53 -4.47 -21.03
C ASP A 302 -11.05 -3.58 -19.90
N PHE A 303 -10.55 -3.75 -18.67
CA PHE A 303 -10.83 -2.86 -17.54
C PHE A 303 -10.41 -1.42 -17.85
N GLY A 304 -9.21 -1.20 -18.40
CA GLY A 304 -8.72 0.12 -18.79
C GLY A 304 -9.60 0.78 -19.86
N LEU A 305 -10.07 0.01 -20.85
CA LEU A 305 -10.99 0.48 -21.89
C LEU A 305 -12.38 0.81 -21.32
N ALA A 306 -12.89 0.00 -20.41
CA ALA A 306 -14.15 0.24 -19.71
C ALA A 306 -14.07 1.51 -18.85
N THR A 307 -12.97 1.68 -18.13
CA THR A 307 -12.65 2.89 -17.33
C THR A 307 -12.59 4.13 -18.24
N ALA A 308 -11.82 4.09 -19.32
CA ALA A 308 -11.72 5.21 -20.26
C ALA A 308 -13.10 5.58 -20.85
N LYS A 309 -13.93 4.60 -21.14
CA LYS A 309 -15.30 4.81 -21.63
C LYS A 309 -16.21 5.43 -20.57
N ALA A 310 -16.05 5.05 -19.31
CA ALA A 310 -16.84 5.60 -18.21
C ALA A 310 -16.48 7.06 -17.93
N LEU A 311 -15.18 7.38 -17.95
CA LEU A 311 -14.67 8.73 -17.66
C LEU A 311 -14.88 9.71 -18.81
N ASP A 312 -14.59 9.32 -20.05
CA ASP A 312 -14.77 10.14 -21.25
C ASP A 312 -15.43 9.37 -22.41
N PRO A 313 -16.76 9.21 -22.40
CA PRO A 313 -17.48 8.50 -23.47
C PRO A 313 -17.27 9.09 -24.89
N GLN A 314 -17.03 10.41 -24.99
CA GLN A 314 -16.84 11.07 -26.28
C GLN A 314 -15.43 10.81 -26.82
N GLY A 315 -14.40 10.98 -25.99
CA GLY A 315 -13.02 10.66 -26.34
C GLY A 315 -12.88 9.17 -26.67
N PHE A 316 -13.52 8.30 -25.89
CA PHE A 316 -13.55 6.86 -26.18
C PHE A 316 -14.19 6.52 -27.54
N ALA A 317 -15.30 7.16 -27.90
CA ALA A 317 -15.93 6.96 -29.21
C ALA A 317 -15.02 7.42 -30.39
N GLN A 318 -14.21 8.47 -30.16
CA GLN A 318 -13.21 8.93 -31.13
C GLN A 318 -12.04 7.94 -31.21
N PHE A 319 -11.55 7.44 -30.06
CA PHE A 319 -10.55 6.38 -29.99
C PHE A 319 -10.99 5.14 -30.76
N GLU A 320 -12.19 4.63 -30.51
CA GLU A 320 -12.77 3.47 -31.20
C GLU A 320 -12.90 3.70 -32.72
N THR A 321 -13.20 4.92 -33.12
CA THR A 321 -13.27 5.27 -34.55
C THR A 321 -11.87 5.27 -35.16
N GLY A 322 -10.88 5.83 -34.45
CA GLY A 322 -9.47 5.82 -34.82
C GLY A 322 -8.90 4.42 -34.89
N LYS A 323 -9.12 3.59 -33.85
CA LYS A 323 -8.72 2.17 -33.78
C LYS A 323 -9.20 1.40 -35.02
N ARG A 324 -10.49 1.51 -35.37
CA ARG A 324 -11.07 0.88 -36.57
C ARG A 324 -10.51 1.44 -37.86
N ALA A 325 -10.18 2.73 -37.94
CA ALA A 325 -9.58 3.33 -39.14
C ALA A 325 -8.14 2.84 -39.35
N ILE A 326 -7.36 2.75 -38.29
CA ILE A 326 -6.00 2.19 -38.28
C ILE A 326 -6.05 0.72 -38.68
N GLY A 327 -6.91 -0.08 -38.04
CA GLY A 327 -7.06 -1.51 -38.35
C GLY A 327 -7.38 -1.74 -39.84
N ARG A 328 -8.34 -0.98 -40.42
CA ARG A 328 -8.65 -1.07 -41.85
C ARG A 328 -7.48 -0.70 -42.76
N ARG A 329 -6.69 0.31 -42.39
CA ARG A 329 -5.52 0.73 -43.17
C ARG A 329 -4.41 -0.31 -43.13
N LEU A 330 -4.18 -0.94 -41.97
CA LEU A 330 -3.22 -2.04 -41.78
C LEU A 330 -3.72 -3.39 -42.29
N GLY A 331 -5.02 -3.54 -42.55
CA GLY A 331 -5.65 -4.80 -42.91
C GLY A 331 -5.65 -5.82 -41.75
N ILE A 332 -5.92 -5.35 -40.53
CA ILE A 332 -6.02 -6.12 -39.29
C ILE A 332 -7.28 -5.73 -38.52
N ASN A 333 -7.74 -6.63 -37.64
CA ASN A 333 -8.65 -6.30 -36.55
C ASN A 333 -7.85 -6.21 -35.25
N ILE A 334 -7.74 -5.00 -34.66
CA ILE A 334 -6.91 -4.82 -33.47
C ILE A 334 -7.42 -5.66 -32.29
N ASP A 335 -8.74 -5.79 -32.14
CA ASP A 335 -9.32 -6.57 -31.06
C ASP A 335 -9.03 -8.07 -31.24
N ASP A 336 -9.29 -8.65 -32.41
CA ASP A 336 -9.12 -10.08 -32.66
C ASP A 336 -7.67 -10.48 -32.96
N ASP A 337 -6.93 -9.65 -33.71
CA ASP A 337 -5.59 -10.00 -34.22
C ASP A 337 -4.46 -9.55 -33.24
N VAL A 338 -4.76 -8.69 -32.25
CA VAL A 338 -3.78 -8.20 -31.27
C VAL A 338 -4.24 -8.51 -29.84
N LEU A 339 -5.33 -7.91 -29.37
CA LEU A 339 -5.73 -8.02 -27.95
C LEU A 339 -6.14 -9.45 -27.59
N ALA A 340 -6.96 -10.10 -28.41
CA ALA A 340 -7.38 -11.49 -28.18
C ALA A 340 -6.23 -12.51 -28.26
N GLN A 341 -5.03 -12.12 -28.69
CA GLN A 341 -3.86 -13.00 -28.69
C GLN A 341 -3.05 -12.96 -27.39
N LEU A 342 -3.31 -11.97 -26.52
CA LEU A 342 -2.63 -11.75 -25.25
C LEU A 342 -3.39 -12.42 -24.09
N THR A 343 -3.65 -13.71 -24.21
CA THR A 343 -4.44 -14.50 -23.23
C THR A 343 -3.58 -15.28 -22.25
N GLY A 344 -2.27 -15.33 -22.47
CA GLY A 344 -1.33 -15.99 -21.58
C GLY A 344 -0.71 -15.00 -20.59
N ASP A 345 0.28 -15.47 -19.84
CA ASP A 345 0.95 -14.67 -18.84
C ASP A 345 1.92 -13.64 -19.48
N VAL A 346 2.07 -12.52 -18.83
CA VAL A 346 3.13 -11.55 -19.08
C VAL A 346 4.16 -11.64 -17.97
N SER A 347 5.44 -11.77 -18.35
CA SER A 347 6.57 -11.64 -17.43
C SER A 347 7.42 -10.46 -17.88
N ALA A 348 7.79 -9.57 -16.94
CA ALA A 348 8.59 -8.40 -17.26
C ALA A 348 9.70 -8.15 -16.23
N ALA A 349 10.73 -7.42 -16.64
CA ALA A 349 11.76 -6.89 -15.78
C ALA A 349 11.91 -5.39 -16.02
N VAL A 350 11.99 -4.61 -14.94
CA VAL A 350 12.14 -3.15 -14.97
C VAL A 350 13.28 -2.77 -14.03
N SER A 351 14.26 -2.04 -14.53
CA SER A 351 15.35 -1.53 -13.70
C SER A 351 15.12 -0.07 -13.30
N ILE A 352 15.77 0.36 -12.23
CA ILE A 352 15.60 1.71 -11.66
C ILE A 352 16.04 2.83 -12.59
N ASP A 353 16.90 2.55 -13.58
CA ASP A 353 17.32 3.47 -14.63
C ASP A 353 16.34 3.56 -15.81
N GLY A 354 15.18 2.89 -15.70
CA GLY A 354 14.08 2.93 -16.68
C GLY A 354 14.27 1.96 -17.85
N GLN A 355 15.23 1.06 -17.79
CA GLN A 355 15.27 -0.03 -18.77
C GLN A 355 14.18 -1.05 -18.44
N PHE A 356 13.52 -1.55 -19.48
CA PHE A 356 12.51 -2.61 -19.31
C PHE A 356 12.59 -3.62 -20.43
N GLY A 357 12.17 -4.83 -20.11
CA GLY A 357 11.91 -5.87 -21.08
C GLY A 357 10.73 -6.74 -20.62
N LEU A 358 9.86 -7.08 -21.53
CA LEU A 358 8.71 -7.93 -21.26
C LEU A 358 8.62 -9.07 -22.26
N ARG A 359 8.00 -10.15 -21.80
CA ARG A 359 7.61 -11.31 -22.57
C ARG A 359 6.14 -11.61 -22.30
N ALA A 360 5.31 -11.63 -23.34
CA ALA A 360 3.89 -11.95 -23.26
C ALA A 360 3.61 -13.23 -24.07
N GLU A 361 2.99 -14.22 -23.45
CA GLU A 361 2.58 -15.44 -24.12
C GLU A 361 1.45 -15.13 -25.12
N LEU A 362 1.45 -15.85 -26.26
CA LEU A 362 0.51 -15.65 -27.35
C LEU A 362 -0.30 -16.91 -27.61
N ASP A 363 -1.59 -16.75 -27.92
CA ASP A 363 -2.47 -17.86 -28.31
C ASP A 363 -2.01 -18.50 -29.65
N ASP A 364 -1.83 -17.69 -30.71
CA ASP A 364 -1.24 -18.14 -31.99
C ASP A 364 -0.05 -17.26 -32.40
N PRO A 365 1.19 -17.62 -31.97
CA PRO A 365 2.39 -16.86 -32.26
C PRO A 365 2.63 -16.63 -33.76
N ARG A 366 2.24 -17.60 -34.63
CA ARG A 366 2.40 -17.47 -36.09
C ARG A 366 1.39 -16.52 -36.69
N ALA A 367 0.15 -16.49 -36.20
CA ALA A 367 -0.84 -15.51 -36.63
C ALA A 367 -0.39 -14.11 -36.21
N PHE A 368 0.07 -13.98 -34.94
CA PHE A 368 0.54 -12.72 -34.41
C PHE A 368 1.79 -12.18 -35.13
N GLU A 369 2.72 -13.06 -35.55
CA GLU A 369 3.89 -12.66 -36.36
C GLU A 369 3.48 -11.96 -37.67
N ARG A 370 2.47 -12.49 -38.36
CA ARG A 370 1.92 -11.87 -39.58
C ARG A 370 1.25 -10.52 -39.30
N THR A 371 0.56 -10.41 -38.16
CA THR A 371 -0.07 -9.18 -37.70
C THR A 371 0.98 -8.15 -37.34
N LEU A 372 2.01 -8.53 -36.55
CA LEU A 372 3.13 -7.68 -36.18
C LEU A 372 3.85 -7.12 -37.41
N ALA A 373 4.12 -7.96 -38.41
CA ALA A 373 4.74 -7.50 -39.67
C ALA A 373 3.92 -6.41 -40.37
N LYS A 374 2.57 -6.56 -40.43
CA LYS A 374 1.70 -5.53 -41.01
C LYS A 374 1.72 -4.23 -40.21
N VAL A 375 1.69 -4.34 -38.88
CA VAL A 375 1.78 -3.18 -37.97
C VAL A 375 3.09 -2.45 -38.19
N MET A 376 4.21 -3.16 -38.13
CA MET A 376 5.55 -2.55 -38.27
C MET A 376 5.78 -1.94 -39.67
N ASP A 377 5.23 -2.54 -40.71
CA ASP A 377 5.30 -2.00 -42.05
C ASP A 377 4.46 -0.73 -42.23
N GLY A 378 3.34 -0.63 -41.49
CA GLY A 378 2.43 0.50 -41.59
C GLY A 378 2.74 1.64 -40.62
N LEU A 379 3.45 1.41 -39.50
CA LEU A 379 3.75 2.45 -38.52
C LEU A 379 4.31 3.75 -39.07
N PRO A 380 5.30 3.74 -39.99
CA PRO A 380 5.83 4.97 -40.59
C PRO A 380 4.84 5.79 -41.42
N GLU A 381 3.71 5.19 -41.80
CA GLU A 381 2.64 5.88 -42.55
C GLU A 381 1.72 6.71 -41.63
N PHE A 382 1.76 6.46 -40.31
CA PHE A 382 0.94 7.17 -39.33
C PHE A 382 1.66 8.29 -38.61
N SER A 383 3.00 8.26 -38.58
CA SER A 383 3.80 9.31 -37.99
C SER A 383 5.19 9.38 -38.66
N ASP A 384 5.53 10.56 -39.18
CA ASP A 384 6.88 10.85 -39.71
C ASP A 384 7.95 10.84 -38.57
N GLU A 385 7.53 10.83 -37.33
CA GLU A 385 8.38 10.82 -36.12
C GLU A 385 8.83 9.41 -35.76
N LEU A 386 8.22 8.36 -36.34
CA LEU A 386 8.55 6.97 -36.09
C LEU A 386 9.43 6.39 -37.19
N THR A 387 10.54 5.81 -36.78
CA THR A 387 11.42 5.05 -37.71
C THR A 387 11.39 3.58 -37.33
N VAL A 388 11.00 2.73 -38.29
CA VAL A 388 10.98 1.27 -38.10
C VAL A 388 12.15 0.65 -38.86
N THR A 389 12.96 -0.12 -38.16
CA THR A 389 14.04 -0.94 -38.73
C THR A 389 13.64 -2.39 -38.72
N ARG A 390 13.64 -3.05 -39.87
CA ARG A 390 13.32 -4.48 -40.02
C ARG A 390 14.47 -5.35 -39.56
N PRO A 391 14.17 -6.54 -39.00
CA PRO A 391 15.17 -7.55 -38.66
C PRO A 391 16.08 -7.86 -39.87
N ARG A 392 17.36 -8.13 -39.61
CA ARG A 392 18.35 -8.49 -40.63
C ARG A 392 19.13 -9.73 -40.22
N GLY A 393 19.34 -10.64 -41.16
CA GLY A 393 20.09 -11.85 -40.89
C GLY A 393 19.39 -12.75 -39.87
N ASP A 394 20.08 -13.01 -38.75
CA ASP A 394 19.56 -13.81 -37.63
C ASP A 394 18.79 -12.99 -36.58
N ASP A 395 18.67 -11.66 -36.77
CA ASP A 395 17.88 -10.81 -35.89
C ASP A 395 16.40 -11.16 -36.00
N ARG A 396 15.69 -11.13 -34.85
CA ARG A 396 14.25 -11.44 -34.76
C ARG A 396 13.40 -10.23 -34.43
N PHE A 397 14.03 -9.09 -34.08
CA PHE A 397 13.34 -7.94 -33.54
C PHE A 397 13.32 -6.78 -34.55
N TYR A 398 12.15 -6.16 -34.66
CA TYR A 398 12.02 -4.84 -35.27
C TYR A 398 12.57 -3.79 -34.29
N GLY A 399 13.34 -2.83 -34.81
CA GLY A 399 13.67 -1.63 -34.05
C GLY A 399 12.65 -0.55 -34.34
N VAL A 400 12.09 0.08 -33.31
CA VAL A 400 11.22 1.26 -33.43
C VAL A 400 11.90 2.40 -32.71
N ALA A 401 12.18 3.50 -33.42
CA ALA A 401 12.77 4.70 -32.82
C ALA A 401 11.80 5.87 -32.94
N THR A 402 11.69 6.71 -31.90
CA THR A 402 10.93 7.95 -31.87
C THR A 402 11.83 9.13 -32.19
N ALA A 403 11.23 10.29 -32.52
CA ALA A 403 11.99 11.52 -32.80
C ALA A 403 12.77 12.02 -31.57
N ASP A 404 12.29 11.73 -30.35
CA ASP A 404 12.94 12.11 -29.11
C ASP A 404 14.17 11.25 -28.77
N GLY A 405 14.46 10.25 -29.62
CA GLY A 405 15.63 9.38 -29.49
C GLY A 405 15.39 8.14 -28.65
N GLU A 406 14.18 7.89 -28.17
CA GLU A 406 13.82 6.61 -27.55
C GLU A 406 13.80 5.50 -28.60
N SER A 407 14.19 4.32 -28.22
CA SER A 407 14.20 3.16 -29.09
C SER A 407 13.62 1.94 -28.39
N TYR A 408 12.91 1.12 -29.16
CA TYR A 408 12.32 -0.11 -28.69
C TYR A 408 12.61 -1.23 -29.67
N ALA A 409 12.77 -2.44 -29.15
CA ALA A 409 12.86 -3.65 -29.94
C ALA A 409 11.61 -4.50 -29.70
N VAL A 410 10.96 -4.93 -30.78
CA VAL A 410 9.71 -5.69 -30.74
C VAL A 410 9.79 -6.88 -31.67
N GLY A 411 9.44 -8.07 -31.21
CA GLY A 411 9.49 -9.27 -32.04
C GLY A 411 8.88 -10.48 -31.35
N ILE A 412 8.98 -11.62 -32.01
CA ILE A 412 8.47 -12.92 -31.48
C ILE A 412 9.65 -13.84 -31.29
N ALA A 413 9.78 -14.38 -30.10
CA ALA A 413 10.77 -15.37 -29.74
C ALA A 413 10.18 -16.39 -28.76
N ALA A 414 10.50 -17.66 -28.96
CA ALA A 414 10.01 -18.75 -28.10
C ALA A 414 8.48 -18.72 -27.86
N ASP A 415 7.72 -18.50 -28.93
CA ASP A 415 6.26 -18.44 -28.95
C ASP A 415 5.62 -17.30 -28.12
N ALA A 416 6.41 -16.28 -27.75
CA ALA A 416 5.97 -15.10 -27.03
C ALA A 416 6.31 -13.81 -27.78
N LEU A 417 5.49 -12.77 -27.59
CA LEU A 417 5.82 -11.39 -27.93
C LEU A 417 6.89 -10.90 -26.95
N VAL A 418 7.96 -10.33 -27.47
CA VAL A 418 9.01 -9.70 -26.66
C VAL A 418 9.12 -8.23 -27.05
N VAL A 419 9.13 -7.37 -26.03
CA VAL A 419 9.34 -5.92 -26.16
C VAL A 419 10.41 -5.48 -25.16
N ALA A 420 11.38 -4.67 -25.60
CA ALA A 420 12.41 -4.11 -24.73
C ALA A 420 12.90 -2.76 -25.26
N ASN A 421 13.69 -2.04 -24.46
CA ASN A 421 14.28 -0.74 -24.87
C ASN A 421 15.26 -0.89 -26.05
N ASP A 422 15.91 -2.03 -26.20
CA ASP A 422 16.80 -2.31 -27.34
C ASP A 422 16.86 -3.80 -27.72
N ALA A 423 17.45 -4.11 -28.87
CA ALA A 423 17.52 -5.46 -29.41
C ALA A 423 18.39 -6.43 -28.57
N ARG A 424 19.39 -5.91 -27.84
CA ARG A 424 20.22 -6.71 -26.94
C ARG A 424 19.38 -7.19 -25.76
N LEU A 425 18.70 -6.26 -25.09
CA LEU A 425 17.81 -6.57 -23.97
C LEU A 425 16.65 -7.47 -24.42
N ALA A 426 16.05 -7.22 -25.61
CA ALA A 426 15.04 -8.10 -26.17
C ALA A 426 15.55 -9.54 -26.34
N SER A 427 16.80 -9.71 -26.80
CA SER A 427 17.42 -11.04 -26.95
C SER A 427 17.70 -11.70 -25.61
N GLU A 428 18.08 -10.94 -24.59
CA GLU A 428 18.27 -11.39 -23.22
C GLU A 428 16.96 -11.86 -22.63
N VAL A 429 15.91 -11.05 -22.66
CA VAL A 429 14.55 -11.38 -22.16
C VAL A 429 13.97 -12.59 -22.90
N ALA A 430 14.18 -12.70 -24.21
CA ALA A 430 13.70 -13.82 -25.02
C ALA A 430 14.31 -15.18 -24.60
N THR A 431 15.51 -15.17 -24.01
CA THR A 431 16.26 -16.36 -23.62
C THR A 431 16.37 -16.56 -22.11
N ARG A 432 15.97 -15.55 -21.32
CA ARG A 432 15.96 -15.59 -19.86
C ARG A 432 15.00 -16.68 -19.38
N GLY A 433 15.38 -17.42 -18.35
CA GLY A 433 14.54 -18.44 -17.71
C GLY A 433 13.27 -17.82 -17.10
N LEU A 434 12.25 -18.64 -16.99
CA LEU A 434 11.06 -18.34 -16.18
C LEU A 434 11.15 -19.18 -14.91
N VAL A 435 10.77 -18.57 -13.79
CA VAL A 435 10.75 -19.22 -12.46
C VAL A 435 9.36 -19.07 -11.87
N ASP A 436 8.95 -20.05 -11.08
CA ASP A 436 7.71 -19.98 -10.33
C ASP A 436 7.84 -18.92 -9.23
N ALA A 437 6.77 -18.20 -8.95
CA ALA A 437 6.70 -17.22 -7.88
C ALA A 437 6.46 -17.95 -6.54
N GLU A 438 7.54 -18.48 -5.94
CA GLU A 438 7.45 -19.27 -4.70
C GLU A 438 6.78 -18.48 -3.57
N GLY A 439 5.75 -19.11 -2.94
CA GLY A 439 5.04 -18.52 -1.81
C GLY A 439 4.09 -17.38 -2.16
N GLN A 440 3.96 -17.02 -3.43
CA GLN A 440 3.06 -15.95 -3.87
C GLN A 440 1.85 -16.54 -4.58
N GLU A 441 0.68 -15.95 -4.33
CA GLU A 441 -0.59 -16.32 -4.96
C GLU A 441 -1.21 -15.09 -5.63
N GLY A 442 -2.01 -15.32 -6.69
CA GLY A 442 -2.77 -14.27 -7.35
C GLY A 442 -2.37 -13.98 -8.78
N ALA A 443 -3.16 -13.16 -9.45
CA ALA A 443 -2.99 -12.82 -10.86
C ALA A 443 -1.84 -11.82 -11.13
N PHE A 444 -1.37 -11.13 -10.10
CA PHE A 444 -0.21 -10.27 -10.15
C PHE A 444 0.81 -10.71 -9.10
N VAL A 445 2.07 -10.83 -9.50
CA VAL A 445 3.21 -11.09 -8.59
C VAL A 445 4.39 -10.22 -8.99
N ALA A 446 5.21 -9.84 -8.01
CA ALA A 446 6.45 -9.12 -8.24
C ALA A 446 7.52 -9.55 -7.24
N ALA A 447 8.79 -9.48 -7.65
CA ALA A 447 9.92 -9.73 -6.77
C ALA A 447 11.10 -8.81 -7.11
N ALA A 448 11.86 -8.43 -6.08
CA ALA A 448 13.03 -7.58 -6.22
C ALA A 448 14.04 -7.84 -5.10
N ASN A 449 15.29 -7.48 -5.31
CA ASN A 449 16.26 -7.42 -4.24
C ASN A 449 16.18 -6.04 -3.56
N ALA A 450 15.68 -6.01 -2.32
CA ALA A 450 15.42 -4.76 -1.60
C ALA A 450 16.71 -3.99 -1.29
N GLU A 451 17.81 -4.66 -0.95
CA GLU A 451 19.11 -4.03 -0.74
C GLU A 451 19.59 -3.29 -1.99
N GLN A 452 19.51 -3.94 -3.15
CA GLN A 452 19.97 -3.35 -4.41
C GLN A 452 19.09 -2.18 -4.84
N LEU A 453 17.76 -2.31 -4.69
CA LEU A 453 16.82 -1.21 -4.97
C LEU A 453 17.08 -0.02 -4.05
N ALA A 454 17.22 -0.25 -2.75
CA ALA A 454 17.48 0.81 -1.77
C ALA A 454 18.83 1.51 -2.03
N ASN A 455 19.87 0.74 -2.34
CA ASN A 455 21.19 1.29 -2.69
C ASN A 455 21.13 2.12 -3.98
N ALA A 456 20.41 1.67 -5.00
CA ALA A 456 20.24 2.40 -6.25
C ALA A 456 19.42 3.68 -6.04
N ALA A 457 18.34 3.63 -5.24
CA ALA A 457 17.56 4.81 -4.87
C ALA A 457 18.39 5.82 -4.08
N LEU A 458 19.16 5.39 -3.08
CA LEU A 458 20.06 6.26 -2.33
C LEU A 458 21.12 6.91 -3.25
N ALA A 459 21.67 6.18 -4.20
CA ALA A 459 22.62 6.72 -5.16
C ALA A 459 22.01 7.84 -6.05
N GLN A 460 20.74 7.71 -6.38
CA GLN A 460 20.03 8.66 -7.25
C GLN A 460 19.57 9.91 -6.49
N PHE A 461 19.04 9.75 -5.26
CA PHE A 461 18.37 10.84 -4.53
C PHE A 461 19.23 11.46 -3.42
N ALA A 462 20.25 10.78 -2.91
CA ALA A 462 21.03 11.20 -1.73
C ALA A 462 22.52 11.37 -2.06
N SER A 463 22.87 12.20 -3.04
CA SER A 463 24.25 12.48 -3.44
C SER A 463 25.17 13.01 -2.31
N GLY A 464 24.62 13.32 -1.12
CA GLY A 464 25.36 13.74 0.09
C GLY A 464 25.57 12.66 1.15
N LEU A 465 24.87 11.51 1.08
CA LEU A 465 24.94 10.43 2.07
C LEU A 465 25.78 9.22 1.62
N GLN A 466 26.42 9.32 0.46
CA GLN A 466 27.13 8.19 -0.21
C GLN A 466 28.38 7.65 0.53
N GLY A 467 28.72 8.10 1.72
CA GLY A 467 30.02 7.76 2.29
C GLY A 467 30.04 6.75 3.44
N LEU A 468 29.07 6.70 4.33
CA LEU A 468 29.21 5.92 5.58
C LEU A 468 27.88 5.36 6.19
N GLY A 469 26.73 5.58 5.57
CA GLY A 469 25.43 5.18 6.15
C GLY A 469 24.59 4.24 5.29
N GLY A 470 24.79 4.22 3.97
CA GLY A 470 23.92 3.46 3.05
C GLY A 470 23.90 1.96 3.36
N SER A 471 25.02 1.28 3.35
CA SER A 471 25.11 -0.17 3.60
C SER A 471 24.75 -0.59 5.04
N LEU A 472 24.79 0.32 6.01
CA LEU A 472 24.35 0.04 7.38
C LEU A 472 22.82 0.01 7.48
N ILE A 473 22.13 0.71 6.59
CA ILE A 473 20.66 0.78 6.54
C ILE A 473 20.12 -0.30 5.61
N THR A 474 20.79 -0.53 4.49
CA THR A 474 20.30 -1.42 3.43
C THR A 474 20.81 -2.86 3.53
N GLY A 475 21.92 -3.08 4.26
CA GLY A 475 22.58 -4.38 4.34
C GLY A 475 21.70 -5.55 4.81
N PRO A 476 20.81 -5.35 5.79
CA PRO A 476 19.89 -6.41 6.22
C PRO A 476 18.69 -6.63 5.29
N LEU A 477 18.47 -5.79 4.26
CA LEU A 477 17.33 -5.94 3.36
C LEU A 477 17.55 -7.08 2.37
N GLY A 478 16.73 -8.10 2.44
CA GLY A 478 16.74 -9.28 1.57
C GLY A 478 15.87 -9.14 0.32
N GLU A 479 14.96 -10.07 0.12
CA GLU A 479 14.01 -10.06 -0.99
C GLU A 479 12.75 -9.28 -0.64
N LEU A 480 12.26 -8.49 -1.59
CA LEU A 480 10.95 -7.85 -1.57
C LEU A 480 10.05 -8.61 -2.52
N ARG A 481 8.89 -9.05 -2.05
CA ARG A 481 7.85 -9.73 -2.82
C ARG A 481 6.54 -9.01 -2.71
N ALA A 482 5.72 -9.07 -3.76
CA ALA A 482 4.37 -8.54 -3.74
C ALA A 482 3.45 -9.43 -4.56
N SER A 483 2.23 -9.63 -4.10
CA SER A 483 1.19 -10.37 -4.82
C SER A 483 -0.17 -9.71 -4.68
N ALA A 484 -1.05 -9.95 -5.66
CA ALA A 484 -2.43 -9.48 -5.61
C ALA A 484 -3.38 -10.44 -6.35
N SER A 485 -4.57 -10.61 -5.77
CA SER A 485 -5.68 -11.38 -6.29
C SER A 485 -6.94 -10.52 -6.38
N ALA A 486 -7.79 -10.76 -7.37
CA ALA A 486 -9.08 -10.10 -7.51
C ALA A 486 -10.23 -11.10 -7.51
N SER A 487 -11.35 -10.67 -6.97
CA SER A 487 -12.64 -11.34 -7.05
C SER A 487 -13.76 -10.28 -7.13
N THR A 488 -14.99 -10.71 -7.32
CA THR A 488 -16.13 -9.77 -7.21
C THR A 488 -16.36 -9.23 -5.81
N ASP A 489 -15.80 -9.86 -4.78
CA ASP A 489 -15.88 -9.43 -3.39
C ASP A 489 -14.76 -8.44 -3.04
N GLY A 490 -13.75 -8.27 -3.93
CA GLY A 490 -12.70 -7.29 -3.72
C GLY A 490 -11.35 -7.64 -4.33
N LEU A 491 -10.33 -6.96 -3.83
CA LEU A 491 -8.93 -7.12 -4.21
C LEU A 491 -8.10 -7.33 -2.95
N THR A 492 -7.37 -8.43 -2.90
CA THR A 492 -6.46 -8.74 -1.78
C THR A 492 -5.03 -8.77 -2.26
N GLY A 493 -4.10 -8.53 -1.36
CA GLY A 493 -2.68 -8.65 -1.69
C GLY A 493 -1.78 -8.67 -0.48
N ARG A 494 -0.52 -9.04 -0.71
CA ARG A 494 0.53 -9.15 0.30
C ARG A 494 1.81 -8.52 -0.20
N LEU A 495 2.48 -7.81 0.66
CA LEU A 495 3.83 -7.29 0.49
C LEU A 495 4.72 -7.90 1.57
N GLU A 496 5.78 -8.59 1.18
CA GLU A 496 6.76 -9.20 2.07
C GLU A 496 8.13 -8.59 1.88
N LEU A 497 8.80 -8.25 2.96
CA LEU A 497 10.19 -7.83 2.98
C LEU A 497 11.00 -8.78 3.85
N GLN A 498 11.90 -9.54 3.25
CA GLN A 498 12.86 -10.36 3.99
C GLN A 498 13.95 -9.49 4.62
N ILE A 499 14.32 -9.85 5.85
CA ILE A 499 15.37 -9.20 6.63
C ILE A 499 16.43 -10.26 6.95
N ASP A 500 17.63 -10.13 6.37
CA ASP A 500 18.75 -11.07 6.49
C ASP A 500 19.54 -10.91 7.82
#